data_86617cccc7bacc0f1c76104f6663d372
#
_entry.id   86617cccc7bacc0f1c76104f6663d372
#
_cell.length_a   1.000
_cell.length_b   1.000
_cell.length_c   1.000
_cell.angle_alpha   90.00
_cell.angle_beta   90.00
_cell.angle_gamma   90.00
#
_symmetry.space_group_name_H-M   'P 1'
#
loop_
_entity.id
_entity.type
_entity.pdbx_description
1 polymer ?
#
loop_
_entity_poly.entity_id
_entity_poly.type
_entity_poly.pdbx_seq_one_letter_code
_entity_poly.pdbx_strand_id
1 'polypeptide(L)'
;MPDVGSWVDGRWVSEGDPDSALKRLDASEPTQDQSKSGRGLTIPFRIEFSIYTTLVLIALAMRLYDLGGRAVHHDESLHGYFAYQLFNGSGYDHNPLMHGMFLFHSIATSFFFVSDSDFSLRLPMALFGTGLVLVPLLLKPRIGQFGALAAGVMLAFSPSILYYSRFARNDIFMAVFTLALVGVMWRYIDERKNRWLYIGAGLVAVGFATKETQYIVIALLGAFLITQVWKELRDWLYARRALSEFSPEASFLVLLATLSLPLLSAGVAIFQGVIGVVLAAEDGTPGVPTGSPNGAGWNIAIGISVAFLATSLAVGWYWNRRVFLGAFAVFAAVFILLFANFGSNPVGIGTGAWQSLGYWIAQHDVARGNQPWYYYFTVSSIYEFLPFAVATGAAMYYGFKSGIRPWIFFALIVGAMLVLSNDSLSFQKGIIQGAEQDFL
;
A
#
# COMPACT_ATOMS: atom_id res chain seq x y z
N MET A 1 -64.84 -30.98 -4.26
CA MET A 1 -63.42 -30.69 -3.98
C MET A 1 -63.16 -29.34 -4.60
N PRO A 2 -62.64 -28.35 -3.92
CA PRO A 2 -62.35 -27.07 -4.52
C PRO A 2 -61.21 -27.22 -5.53
N ASP A 3 -61.39 -26.63 -6.72
CA ASP A 3 -60.35 -26.56 -7.77
C ASP A 3 -59.09 -25.92 -7.22
N VAL A 4 -57.99 -26.63 -7.25
CA VAL A 4 -56.67 -26.09 -6.89
C VAL A 4 -56.07 -25.42 -8.14
N GLY A 5 -55.84 -24.14 -8.07
CA GLY A 5 -55.25 -23.35 -9.13
C GLY A 5 -54.50 -22.13 -8.55
N SER A 6 -53.73 -21.43 -9.36
CA SER A 6 -52.99 -20.25 -8.97
C SER A 6 -53.23 -19.08 -9.92
N TRP A 7 -53.07 -17.84 -9.42
CA TRP A 7 -53.17 -16.62 -10.25
C TRP A 7 -51.83 -16.38 -10.98
N VAL A 8 -51.90 -16.35 -12.32
CA VAL A 8 -50.74 -16.00 -13.17
C VAL A 8 -51.19 -14.87 -14.09
N ASP A 9 -50.48 -13.77 -14.08
CA ASP A 9 -50.70 -12.54 -14.89
C ASP A 9 -52.17 -12.04 -14.85
N GLY A 10 -52.79 -12.05 -13.66
CA GLY A 10 -54.17 -11.54 -13.46
C GLY A 10 -55.28 -12.47 -13.95
N ARG A 11 -54.98 -13.73 -14.27
CA ARG A 11 -55.94 -14.76 -14.62
C ARG A 11 -55.82 -15.96 -13.70
N TRP A 12 -56.97 -16.59 -13.33
CA TRP A 12 -57.01 -17.82 -12.56
C TRP A 12 -56.77 -19.02 -13.50
N VAL A 13 -55.79 -19.85 -13.20
CA VAL A 13 -55.41 -21.04 -13.98
C VAL A 13 -55.53 -22.26 -13.06
N SER A 14 -56.40 -23.26 -13.44
CA SER A 14 -56.59 -24.50 -12.68
C SER A 14 -55.45 -25.50 -12.96
N GLU A 15 -55.06 -26.30 -11.97
CA GLU A 15 -53.96 -27.28 -12.08
C GLU A 15 -54.19 -28.43 -13.04
N GLY A 16 -55.38 -28.55 -13.61
CA GLY A 16 -55.77 -29.63 -14.52
C GLY A 16 -55.71 -29.31 -16.02
N ASP A 17 -55.25 -28.10 -16.41
CA ASP A 17 -55.22 -27.72 -17.82
C ASP A 17 -53.88 -28.12 -18.48
N PRO A 18 -53.89 -28.97 -19.55
CA PRO A 18 -52.68 -29.37 -20.28
C PRO A 18 -51.87 -28.21 -20.86
N ASP A 19 -52.52 -27.11 -21.23
CA ASP A 19 -51.87 -25.88 -21.73
C ASP A 19 -51.09 -25.15 -20.63
N SER A 20 -51.44 -25.36 -19.36
CA SER A 20 -50.72 -24.77 -18.23
C SER A 20 -49.35 -25.40 -18.00
N ALA A 21 -49.21 -26.70 -18.32
CA ALA A 21 -47.93 -27.41 -18.24
C ALA A 21 -46.94 -26.98 -19.34
N LEU A 22 -47.44 -26.73 -20.55
CA LEU A 22 -46.64 -26.20 -21.65
C LEU A 22 -46.15 -24.76 -21.38
N LYS A 23 -47.03 -23.91 -20.82
CA LYS A 23 -46.64 -22.56 -20.42
C LYS A 23 -45.63 -22.50 -19.27
N ARG A 24 -45.62 -23.51 -18.37
CA ARG A 24 -44.59 -23.62 -17.32
C ARG A 24 -43.23 -24.09 -17.87
N LEU A 25 -43.21 -24.88 -18.94
CA LEU A 25 -42.00 -25.27 -19.64
C LEU A 25 -41.38 -24.10 -20.41
N ASP A 26 -42.21 -23.29 -21.07
CA ASP A 26 -41.75 -22.04 -21.75
C ASP A 26 -41.31 -20.96 -20.77
N ALA A 27 -41.87 -20.90 -19.57
CA ALA A 27 -41.47 -19.94 -18.53
C ALA A 27 -40.19 -20.38 -17.75
N SER A 28 -39.74 -21.63 -17.92
CA SER A 28 -38.52 -22.17 -17.29
C SER A 28 -37.29 -22.12 -18.21
N GLU A 29 -37.42 -21.71 -19.46
CA GLU A 29 -36.24 -21.25 -20.20
C GLU A 29 -35.75 -19.96 -19.56
N PRO A 30 -34.52 -19.95 -19.05
CA PRO A 30 -33.89 -18.68 -18.65
C PRO A 30 -33.86 -17.84 -19.92
N THR A 31 -34.64 -16.79 -19.98
CA THR A 31 -34.40 -15.68 -20.90
C THR A 31 -32.91 -15.38 -20.73
N GLN A 32 -32.09 -15.86 -21.65
CA GLN A 32 -30.81 -15.30 -21.93
C GLN A 32 -31.09 -13.83 -22.25
N ASP A 33 -31.06 -13.03 -21.20
CA ASP A 33 -30.82 -11.61 -21.33
C ASP A 33 -29.44 -11.53 -21.98
N GLN A 34 -29.46 -11.63 -23.31
CA GLN A 34 -28.36 -11.18 -24.14
C GLN A 34 -28.25 -9.69 -23.83
N SER A 35 -27.68 -9.38 -22.66
CA SER A 35 -27.07 -8.09 -22.46
C SER A 35 -26.27 -7.86 -23.74
N LYS A 36 -26.68 -6.89 -24.52
CA LYS A 36 -25.89 -6.31 -25.61
C LYS A 36 -24.57 -5.85 -24.97
N SER A 37 -23.71 -6.82 -24.72
CA SER A 37 -22.28 -6.61 -24.61
C SER A 37 -21.92 -5.96 -25.94
N GLY A 38 -21.92 -4.64 -25.95
CA GLY A 38 -21.32 -3.91 -27.02
C GLY A 38 -19.99 -4.60 -27.28
N ARG A 39 -19.74 -5.05 -28.51
CA ARG A 39 -18.46 -5.61 -28.94
C ARG A 39 -17.41 -4.51 -28.73
N GLY A 40 -16.97 -4.35 -27.48
CA GLY A 40 -15.81 -3.53 -27.18
C GLY A 40 -14.65 -4.14 -27.96
N LEU A 41 -13.91 -3.31 -28.65
CA LEU A 41 -12.67 -3.70 -29.29
C LEU A 41 -11.84 -4.51 -28.30
N THR A 42 -11.60 -5.79 -28.60
CA THR A 42 -10.75 -6.66 -27.78
C THR A 42 -9.44 -6.86 -28.53
N ILE A 43 -8.33 -6.62 -27.85
CA ILE A 43 -7.00 -6.87 -28.42
C ILE A 43 -6.74 -8.38 -28.33
N PRO A 44 -6.41 -9.07 -29.44
CA PRO A 44 -6.01 -10.48 -29.40
C PRO A 44 -4.80 -10.68 -28.48
N PHE A 45 -4.77 -11.79 -27.74
CA PHE A 45 -3.72 -12.09 -26.75
C PHE A 45 -2.29 -11.93 -27.30
N ARG A 46 -2.02 -12.41 -28.51
CA ARG A 46 -0.69 -12.29 -29.13
C ARG A 46 -0.28 -10.83 -29.38
N ILE A 47 -1.22 -9.99 -29.80
CA ILE A 47 -0.98 -8.56 -30.03
C ILE A 47 -0.77 -7.87 -28.70
N GLU A 48 -1.62 -8.14 -27.70
CA GLU A 48 -1.48 -7.59 -26.36
C GLU A 48 -0.12 -7.95 -25.74
N PHE A 49 0.27 -9.21 -25.83
CA PHE A 49 1.58 -9.68 -25.37
C PHE A 49 2.73 -8.95 -26.06
N SER A 50 2.67 -8.79 -27.41
CA SER A 50 3.70 -8.06 -28.17
C SER A 50 3.77 -6.59 -27.75
N ILE A 51 2.61 -5.92 -27.55
CA ILE A 51 2.57 -4.53 -27.09
C ILE A 51 3.23 -4.39 -25.71
N TYR A 52 2.87 -5.24 -24.73
CA TYR A 52 3.48 -5.18 -23.42
C TYR A 52 4.98 -5.53 -23.45
N THR A 53 5.40 -6.49 -24.25
CA THR A 53 6.82 -6.81 -24.42
C THR A 53 7.58 -5.60 -24.97
N THR A 54 7.07 -4.97 -26.03
CA THR A 54 7.68 -3.76 -26.60
C THR A 54 7.72 -2.63 -25.59
N LEU A 55 6.63 -2.39 -24.86
CA LEU A 55 6.55 -1.35 -23.83
C LEU A 55 7.56 -1.57 -22.71
N VAL A 56 7.70 -2.82 -22.24
CA VAL A 56 8.67 -3.18 -21.19
C VAL A 56 10.11 -3.00 -21.70
N LEU A 57 10.41 -3.40 -22.95
CA LEU A 57 11.74 -3.21 -23.52
C LEU A 57 12.09 -1.73 -23.68
N ILE A 58 11.16 -0.89 -24.14
CA ILE A 58 11.34 0.56 -24.20
C ILE A 58 11.55 1.12 -22.78
N ALA A 59 10.69 0.75 -21.82
CA ALA A 59 10.79 1.20 -20.44
C ALA A 59 12.13 0.79 -19.80
N LEU A 60 12.62 -0.42 -20.07
CA LEU A 60 13.92 -0.90 -19.61
C LEU A 60 15.06 -0.12 -20.26
N ALA A 61 15.02 0.06 -21.57
CA ALA A 61 16.04 0.81 -22.31
C ALA A 61 16.17 2.25 -21.79
N MET A 62 15.04 2.96 -21.56
CA MET A 62 15.03 4.31 -21.02
C MET A 62 15.63 4.38 -19.60
N ARG A 63 15.44 3.35 -18.78
CA ARG A 63 15.93 3.29 -17.41
C ARG A 63 17.39 2.90 -17.31
N LEU A 64 17.86 2.03 -18.21
CA LEU A 64 19.25 1.58 -18.24
C LEU A 64 20.18 2.52 -19.02
N TYR A 65 19.63 3.33 -19.94
CA TYR A 65 20.45 4.25 -20.75
C TYR A 65 21.25 5.19 -19.84
N ASP A 66 22.57 5.13 -19.92
CA ASP A 66 23.50 5.94 -19.15
C ASP A 66 23.18 5.98 -17.63
N LEU A 67 22.85 4.82 -17.04
CA LEU A 67 22.40 4.73 -15.64
C LEU A 67 23.53 5.09 -14.65
N GLY A 68 24.79 4.78 -15.01
CA GLY A 68 25.97 5.09 -14.20
C GLY A 68 26.62 6.45 -14.50
N GLY A 69 26.20 7.15 -15.59
CA GLY A 69 26.91 8.36 -16.05
C GLY A 69 26.67 9.61 -15.20
N ARG A 70 25.57 9.68 -14.45
CA ARG A 70 25.26 10.82 -13.58
C ARG A 70 26.02 10.72 -12.24
N ALA A 71 26.60 11.83 -11.79
CA ALA A 71 27.21 11.92 -10.46
C ALA A 71 26.24 11.45 -9.36
N VAL A 72 26.76 10.76 -8.35
CA VAL A 72 26.00 10.24 -7.21
C VAL A 72 25.53 11.40 -6.34
N HIS A 73 24.22 11.46 -6.06
CA HIS A 73 23.63 12.42 -5.15
C HIS A 73 23.99 12.09 -3.69
N HIS A 74 23.94 13.08 -2.79
CA HIS A 74 24.23 12.88 -1.37
C HIS A 74 23.46 11.69 -0.76
N ASP A 75 22.14 11.61 -0.98
CA ASP A 75 21.33 10.48 -0.46
C ASP A 75 21.74 9.14 -1.09
N GLU A 76 22.07 9.13 -2.39
CA GLU A 76 22.52 7.91 -3.06
C GLU A 76 23.87 7.43 -2.50
N SER A 77 24.78 8.36 -2.16
CA SER A 77 26.08 8.01 -1.58
C SER A 77 25.92 7.36 -0.20
N LEU A 78 25.00 7.86 0.63
CA LEU A 78 24.70 7.24 1.93
C LEU A 78 24.11 5.85 1.76
N HIS A 79 23.11 5.70 0.89
CA HIS A 79 22.50 4.39 0.62
C HIS A 79 23.50 3.41 0.02
N GLY A 80 24.34 3.87 -0.91
CA GLY A 80 25.40 3.08 -1.51
C GLY A 80 26.46 2.65 -0.49
N TYR A 81 26.88 3.55 0.37
CA TYR A 81 27.85 3.25 1.43
C TYR A 81 27.35 2.16 2.38
N PHE A 82 26.14 2.30 2.92
CA PHE A 82 25.59 1.29 3.83
C PHE A 82 25.28 -0.05 3.13
N ALA A 83 24.82 -0.01 1.88
CA ALA A 83 24.65 -1.22 1.09
C ALA A 83 26.00 -1.91 0.79
N TYR A 84 27.07 -1.14 0.59
CA TYR A 84 28.42 -1.67 0.43
C TYR A 84 28.95 -2.31 1.71
N GLN A 85 28.71 -1.69 2.88
CA GLN A 85 29.04 -2.30 4.17
C GLN A 85 28.34 -3.66 4.35
N LEU A 86 27.08 -3.76 3.93
CA LEU A 86 26.34 -5.01 3.95
C LEU A 86 26.94 -6.03 2.96
N PHE A 87 27.30 -5.60 1.76
CA PHE A 87 27.89 -6.44 0.70
C PHE A 87 29.26 -7.01 1.09
N ASN A 88 30.14 -6.22 1.67
CA ASN A 88 31.49 -6.64 2.02
C ASN A 88 31.59 -7.41 3.36
N GLY A 89 30.45 -7.65 4.02
CA GLY A 89 30.40 -8.40 5.28
C GLY A 89 30.72 -7.59 6.54
N SER A 90 30.89 -6.27 6.44
CA SER A 90 31.07 -5.38 7.60
C SER A 90 29.75 -5.21 8.40
N GLY A 91 28.63 -5.61 7.80
CA GLY A 91 27.29 -5.48 8.38
C GLY A 91 26.70 -4.08 8.27
N TYR A 92 25.40 -3.99 8.49
CA TYR A 92 24.66 -2.74 8.62
C TYR A 92 23.54 -2.91 9.62
N ASP A 93 23.54 -2.09 10.66
CA ASP A 93 22.47 -2.05 11.65
C ASP A 93 21.36 -1.12 11.17
N HIS A 94 20.12 -1.57 11.28
CA HIS A 94 18.97 -0.78 10.88
C HIS A 94 18.93 0.57 11.62
N ASN A 95 18.98 1.65 10.84
CA ASN A 95 18.83 3.03 11.31
C ASN A 95 17.53 3.61 10.73
N PRO A 96 16.55 3.97 11.56
CA PRO A 96 15.26 4.52 11.08
C PRO A 96 15.38 5.80 10.24
N LEU A 97 16.45 6.58 10.41
CA LEU A 97 16.75 7.74 9.57
C LEU A 97 16.94 7.36 8.10
N MET A 98 17.49 6.17 7.86
CA MET A 98 17.76 5.65 6.51
C MET A 98 16.60 4.80 5.96
N HIS A 99 15.47 4.75 6.67
CA HIS A 99 14.30 3.92 6.34
C HIS A 99 14.55 2.41 6.47
N GLY A 100 13.69 1.61 5.83
CA GLY A 100 13.74 0.15 5.95
C GLY A 100 14.88 -0.53 5.19
N MET A 101 15.10 -1.80 5.52
CA MET A 101 16.23 -2.61 5.07
C MET A 101 16.18 -3.08 3.62
N PHE A 102 15.00 -3.04 2.98
CA PHE A 102 14.81 -3.61 1.63
C PHE A 102 15.72 -2.95 0.57
N LEU A 103 15.90 -1.64 0.64
CA LEU A 103 16.78 -0.90 -0.26
C LEU A 103 18.23 -1.42 -0.18
N PHE A 104 18.77 -1.56 1.03
CA PHE A 104 20.15 -1.97 1.25
C PHE A 104 20.39 -3.40 0.77
N HIS A 105 19.48 -4.33 1.08
CA HIS A 105 19.54 -5.69 0.56
C HIS A 105 19.47 -5.76 -0.96
N SER A 106 18.63 -4.92 -1.57
CA SER A 106 18.49 -4.89 -3.03
C SER A 106 19.76 -4.38 -3.71
N ILE A 107 20.38 -3.33 -3.17
CA ILE A 107 21.63 -2.77 -3.70
C ILE A 107 22.79 -3.73 -3.44
N ALA A 108 22.93 -4.29 -2.22
CA ALA A 108 23.97 -5.27 -1.91
C ALA A 108 23.88 -6.51 -2.81
N THR A 109 22.66 -6.96 -3.10
CA THR A 109 22.41 -8.05 -4.07
C THR A 109 22.89 -7.66 -5.48
N SER A 110 22.64 -6.43 -5.91
CA SER A 110 23.11 -5.92 -7.20
C SER A 110 24.63 -5.85 -7.26
N PHE A 111 25.28 -5.41 -6.18
CA PHE A 111 26.75 -5.42 -6.09
C PHE A 111 27.32 -6.83 -6.18
N PHE A 112 26.67 -7.80 -5.56
CA PHE A 112 27.10 -9.20 -5.60
C PHE A 112 27.03 -9.80 -7.01
N PHE A 113 25.97 -9.54 -7.77
CA PHE A 113 25.77 -10.15 -9.08
C PHE A 113 26.41 -9.39 -10.25
N VAL A 114 26.67 -8.10 -10.10
CA VAL A 114 27.16 -7.26 -11.20
C VAL A 114 28.55 -6.70 -10.87
N SER A 115 28.64 -5.75 -9.96
CA SER A 115 29.86 -5.12 -9.43
C SER A 115 29.45 -3.98 -8.48
N ASP A 116 30.41 -3.45 -7.70
CA ASP A 116 30.24 -2.26 -6.87
C ASP A 116 30.47 -0.96 -7.68
N SER A 117 29.47 -0.55 -8.42
CA SER A 117 29.54 0.61 -9.33
C SER A 117 28.28 1.49 -9.23
N ASP A 118 28.33 2.72 -9.73
CA ASP A 118 27.19 3.63 -9.81
C ASP A 118 26.05 3.07 -10.65
N PHE A 119 26.37 2.24 -11.62
CA PHE A 119 25.37 1.50 -12.41
C PHE A 119 24.60 0.50 -11.55
N SER A 120 25.32 -0.38 -10.85
CA SER A 120 24.71 -1.42 -10.02
C SER A 120 24.05 -0.86 -8.75
N LEU A 121 24.51 0.28 -8.25
CA LEU A 121 23.83 1.06 -7.19
C LEU A 121 22.38 1.38 -7.58
N ARG A 122 22.12 1.74 -8.84
CA ARG A 122 20.82 2.17 -9.36
C ARG A 122 20.03 1.06 -10.06
N LEU A 123 20.67 -0.05 -10.38
CA LEU A 123 20.07 -1.15 -11.15
C LEU A 123 18.79 -1.73 -10.52
N PRO A 124 18.70 -1.97 -9.20
CA PRO A 124 17.45 -2.47 -8.60
C PRO A 124 16.27 -1.54 -8.84
N MET A 125 16.46 -0.24 -8.70
CA MET A 125 15.42 0.76 -8.96
C MET A 125 14.98 0.77 -10.41
N ALA A 126 15.92 0.63 -11.36
CA ALA A 126 15.61 0.55 -12.79
C ALA A 126 14.79 -0.70 -13.13
N LEU A 127 15.12 -1.84 -12.53
CA LEU A 127 14.37 -3.10 -12.72
C LEU A 127 12.96 -3.03 -12.12
N PHE A 128 12.82 -2.55 -10.89
CA PHE A 128 11.51 -2.40 -10.24
C PHE A 128 10.64 -1.37 -10.97
N GLY A 129 11.20 -0.24 -11.37
CA GLY A 129 10.48 0.76 -12.16
C GLY A 129 10.04 0.24 -13.53
N THR A 130 10.82 -0.65 -14.14
CA THR A 130 10.42 -1.38 -15.35
C THR A 130 9.28 -2.35 -15.06
N GLY A 131 9.38 -3.11 -13.96
CA GLY A 131 8.33 -4.03 -13.52
C GLY A 131 7.02 -3.33 -13.18
N LEU A 132 7.07 -2.08 -12.70
CA LEU A 132 5.90 -1.28 -12.38
C LEU A 132 4.94 -1.12 -13.57
N VAL A 133 5.46 -1.09 -14.79
CA VAL A 133 4.68 -0.99 -16.03
C VAL A 133 3.70 -2.16 -16.21
N LEU A 134 4.01 -3.32 -15.65
CA LEU A 134 3.17 -4.53 -15.71
C LEU A 134 2.15 -4.62 -14.57
N VAL A 135 2.33 -3.89 -13.47
CA VAL A 135 1.47 -4.00 -12.30
C VAL A 135 -0.01 -3.68 -12.60
N PRO A 136 -0.37 -2.74 -13.52
CA PRO A 136 -1.77 -2.53 -13.91
C PRO A 136 -2.49 -3.75 -14.47
N LEU A 137 -1.76 -4.77 -14.95
CA LEU A 137 -2.36 -6.04 -15.38
C LEU A 137 -3.11 -6.76 -14.25
N LEU A 138 -2.73 -6.54 -12.99
CA LEU A 138 -3.49 -7.05 -11.84
C LEU A 138 -4.91 -6.46 -11.79
N LEU A 139 -5.08 -5.23 -12.25
CA LEU A 139 -6.35 -4.51 -12.28
C LEU A 139 -7.15 -4.71 -13.59
N LYS A 140 -6.57 -5.39 -14.59
CA LYS A 140 -7.19 -5.60 -15.92
C LYS A 140 -8.63 -6.13 -15.87
N PRO A 141 -9.04 -7.04 -14.96
CA PRO A 141 -10.43 -7.48 -14.88
C PRO A 141 -11.43 -6.36 -14.57
N ARG A 142 -10.99 -5.28 -13.93
CA ARG A 142 -11.83 -4.14 -13.53
C ARG A 142 -11.73 -2.94 -14.47
N ILE A 143 -10.53 -2.64 -14.98
CA ILE A 143 -10.29 -1.46 -15.84
C ILE A 143 -10.24 -1.81 -17.32
N GLY A 144 -10.37 -3.11 -17.66
CA GLY A 144 -10.30 -3.59 -19.04
C GLY A 144 -8.89 -3.59 -19.64
N GLN A 145 -8.76 -4.13 -20.85
CA GLN A 145 -7.47 -4.21 -21.55
C GLN A 145 -6.88 -2.83 -21.85
N PHE A 146 -7.71 -1.92 -22.38
CA PHE A 146 -7.27 -0.57 -22.75
C PHE A 146 -6.91 0.26 -21.50
N GLY A 147 -7.66 0.15 -20.41
CA GLY A 147 -7.34 0.83 -19.16
C GLY A 147 -6.01 0.36 -18.56
N ALA A 148 -5.76 -0.96 -18.55
CA ALA A 148 -4.50 -1.51 -18.07
C ALA A 148 -3.32 -1.10 -18.95
N LEU A 149 -3.51 -1.11 -20.28
CA LEU A 149 -2.48 -0.68 -21.23
C LEU A 149 -2.18 0.82 -21.10
N ALA A 150 -3.21 1.67 -21.04
CA ALA A 150 -3.04 3.11 -20.85
C ALA A 150 -2.29 3.43 -19.55
N ALA A 151 -2.65 2.77 -18.44
CA ALA A 151 -1.93 2.89 -17.17
C ALA A 151 -0.47 2.44 -17.30
N GLY A 152 -0.20 1.32 -17.98
CA GLY A 152 1.16 0.86 -18.25
C GLY A 152 1.98 1.86 -19.05
N VAL A 153 1.40 2.44 -20.11
CA VAL A 153 2.04 3.50 -20.92
C VAL A 153 2.34 4.73 -20.07
N MET A 154 1.37 5.20 -19.28
CA MET A 154 1.58 6.35 -18.39
C MET A 154 2.73 6.09 -17.40
N LEU A 155 2.80 4.91 -16.78
CA LEU A 155 3.88 4.54 -15.85
C LEU A 155 5.24 4.38 -16.55
N ALA A 156 5.25 3.93 -17.82
CA ALA A 156 6.50 3.81 -18.58
C ALA A 156 7.14 5.17 -18.87
N PHE A 157 6.32 6.17 -19.21
CA PHE A 157 6.74 7.48 -19.67
C PHE A 157 6.55 8.61 -18.66
N SER A 158 6.01 8.33 -17.47
CA SER A 158 5.90 9.30 -16.37
C SER A 158 7.27 9.87 -16.02
N PRO A 159 7.46 11.21 -16.03
CA PRO A 159 8.73 11.83 -15.68
C PRO A 159 9.19 11.50 -14.27
N SER A 160 8.28 11.55 -13.28
CA SER A 160 8.61 11.25 -11.88
C SER A 160 8.98 9.78 -11.70
N ILE A 161 8.21 8.85 -12.28
CA ILE A 161 8.49 7.42 -12.20
C ILE A 161 9.82 7.09 -12.90
N LEU A 162 10.10 7.70 -14.05
CA LEU A 162 11.37 7.53 -14.76
C LEU A 162 12.54 8.06 -13.91
N TYR A 163 12.41 9.25 -13.32
CA TYR A 163 13.43 9.84 -12.46
C TYR A 163 13.73 8.93 -11.26
N TYR A 164 12.71 8.56 -10.48
CA TYR A 164 12.90 7.71 -9.30
C TYR A 164 13.30 6.25 -9.63
N SER A 165 13.04 5.79 -10.84
CA SER A 165 13.58 4.51 -11.34
C SER A 165 15.09 4.55 -11.62
N ARG A 166 15.70 5.72 -11.64
CA ARG A 166 17.12 5.94 -11.91
C ARG A 166 17.85 6.63 -10.75
N PHE A 167 17.25 6.56 -9.58
CA PHE A 167 17.72 7.20 -8.37
C PHE A 167 17.70 6.22 -7.20
N ALA A 168 18.83 6.02 -6.52
CA ALA A 168 18.97 5.02 -5.47
C ALA A 168 18.24 5.43 -4.19
N ARG A 169 16.90 5.37 -4.23
CA ARG A 169 15.98 5.67 -3.12
C ARG A 169 14.83 4.69 -3.05
N ASN A 170 14.14 4.70 -1.90
CA ASN A 170 13.00 3.81 -1.60
C ASN A 170 11.74 4.07 -2.44
N ASP A 171 11.63 5.23 -3.07
CA ASP A 171 10.36 5.73 -3.61
C ASP A 171 9.78 4.85 -4.72
N ILE A 172 10.61 4.35 -5.65
CA ILE A 172 10.15 3.47 -6.73
C ILE A 172 9.68 2.12 -6.21
N PHE A 173 10.31 1.57 -5.18
CA PHE A 173 9.87 0.32 -4.55
C PHE A 173 8.50 0.50 -3.91
N MET A 174 8.30 1.61 -3.20
CA MET A 174 7.00 1.94 -2.60
C MET A 174 5.90 2.09 -3.65
N ALA A 175 6.20 2.72 -4.80
CA ALA A 175 5.24 2.82 -5.90
C ALA A 175 4.82 1.43 -6.42
N VAL A 176 5.79 0.51 -6.60
CA VAL A 176 5.52 -0.87 -7.03
C VAL A 176 4.69 -1.62 -5.99
N PHE A 177 5.09 -1.60 -4.72
CA PHE A 177 4.42 -2.37 -3.67
C PHE A 177 3.03 -1.82 -3.37
N THR A 178 2.85 -0.51 -3.37
CA THR A 178 1.54 0.13 -3.17
C THR A 178 0.58 -0.24 -4.29
N LEU A 179 0.97 -0.07 -5.56
CA LEU A 179 0.10 -0.41 -6.69
C LEU A 179 -0.18 -1.91 -6.76
N ALA A 180 0.84 -2.75 -6.47
CA ALA A 180 0.66 -4.19 -6.40
C ALA A 180 -0.31 -4.59 -5.27
N LEU A 181 -0.23 -3.95 -4.10
CA LEU A 181 -1.13 -4.20 -2.96
C LEU A 181 -2.59 -3.85 -3.32
N VAL A 182 -2.81 -2.71 -3.99
CA VAL A 182 -4.12 -2.34 -4.55
C VAL A 182 -4.60 -3.39 -5.55
N GLY A 183 -3.74 -3.82 -6.47
CA GLY A 183 -4.07 -4.86 -7.44
C GLY A 183 -4.43 -6.19 -6.78
N VAL A 184 -3.66 -6.63 -5.80
CA VAL A 184 -3.89 -7.86 -5.03
C VAL A 184 -5.17 -7.78 -4.21
N MET A 185 -5.47 -6.63 -3.59
CA MET A 185 -6.74 -6.40 -2.90
C MET A 185 -7.93 -6.65 -3.83
N TRP A 186 -7.93 -6.03 -5.02
CA TRP A 186 -9.01 -6.21 -5.99
C TRP A 186 -9.09 -7.63 -6.54
N ARG A 187 -7.94 -8.29 -6.79
CA ARG A 187 -7.91 -9.71 -7.20
C ARG A 187 -8.49 -10.62 -6.12
N TYR A 188 -8.20 -10.36 -4.84
CA TYR A 188 -8.80 -11.12 -3.75
C TYR A 188 -10.32 -10.93 -3.69
N ILE A 189 -10.80 -9.70 -3.78
CA ILE A 189 -12.22 -9.38 -3.76
C ILE A 189 -12.97 -10.08 -4.89
N ASP A 190 -12.39 -10.13 -6.10
CA ASP A 190 -13.00 -10.74 -7.28
C ASP A 190 -12.91 -12.27 -7.26
N GLU A 191 -11.74 -12.83 -6.96
CA GLU A 191 -11.47 -14.26 -7.09
C GLU A 191 -11.69 -15.07 -5.80
N ARG A 192 -11.68 -14.42 -4.65
CA ARG A 192 -11.77 -15.02 -3.29
C ARG A 192 -10.74 -16.11 -3.03
N LYS A 193 -9.57 -16.07 -3.66
CA LYS A 193 -8.51 -17.07 -3.52
C LYS A 193 -7.50 -16.63 -2.45
N ASN A 194 -7.24 -17.49 -1.47
CA ASN A 194 -6.34 -17.22 -0.35
C ASN A 194 -4.91 -16.86 -0.78
N ARG A 195 -4.45 -17.30 -1.96
CA ARG A 195 -3.14 -16.91 -2.50
C ARG A 195 -2.94 -15.38 -2.52
N TRP A 196 -4.00 -14.62 -2.79
CA TRP A 196 -3.94 -13.17 -2.84
C TRP A 196 -3.74 -12.57 -1.45
N LEU A 197 -4.27 -13.20 -0.39
CA LEU A 197 -4.01 -12.78 0.98
C LEU A 197 -2.54 -13.02 1.38
N TYR A 198 -1.94 -14.15 0.97
CA TYR A 198 -0.54 -14.45 1.23
C TYR A 198 0.40 -13.49 0.47
N ILE A 199 0.09 -13.20 -0.80
CA ILE A 199 0.84 -12.19 -1.58
C ILE A 199 0.67 -10.81 -0.95
N GLY A 200 -0.55 -10.44 -0.54
CA GLY A 200 -0.83 -9.20 0.18
C GLY A 200 -0.02 -9.08 1.47
N ALA A 201 0.07 -10.15 2.27
CA ALA A 201 0.87 -10.18 3.49
C ALA A 201 2.37 -9.94 3.21
N GLY A 202 2.92 -10.56 2.15
CA GLY A 202 4.29 -10.32 1.71
C GLY A 202 4.51 -8.86 1.26
N LEU A 203 3.57 -8.29 0.50
CA LEU A 203 3.62 -6.89 0.07
C LEU A 203 3.54 -5.91 1.24
N VAL A 204 2.71 -6.20 2.25
CA VAL A 204 2.65 -5.39 3.48
C VAL A 204 3.99 -5.46 4.23
N ALA A 205 4.58 -6.65 4.38
CA ALA A 205 5.85 -6.83 5.08
C ALA A 205 7.00 -6.11 4.36
N VAL A 206 7.14 -6.30 3.05
CA VAL A 206 8.21 -5.65 2.27
C VAL A 206 7.99 -4.13 2.18
N GLY A 207 6.75 -3.66 2.18
CA GLY A 207 6.44 -2.24 2.24
C GLY A 207 6.93 -1.61 3.55
N PHE A 208 6.66 -2.22 4.71
CA PHE A 208 7.20 -1.78 6.00
C PHE A 208 8.73 -1.88 6.07
N ALA A 209 9.31 -2.90 5.44
CA ALA A 209 10.76 -3.04 5.34
C ALA A 209 11.39 -2.11 4.29
N THR A 210 10.59 -1.30 3.60
CA THR A 210 11.07 -0.32 2.61
C THR A 210 11.01 1.11 3.13
N LYS A 211 9.81 1.56 3.58
CA LYS A 211 9.63 2.95 4.02
C LYS A 211 8.39 3.10 4.91
N GLU A 212 8.46 4.00 5.87
CA GLU A 212 7.39 4.29 6.84
C GLU A 212 6.12 4.86 6.20
N THR A 213 6.20 5.35 4.96
CA THR A 213 5.00 5.70 4.17
C THR A 213 4.02 4.53 4.03
N GLN A 214 4.46 3.29 4.29
CA GLN A 214 3.60 2.13 4.34
C GLN A 214 2.47 2.27 5.39
N TYR A 215 2.71 2.95 6.52
CA TYR A 215 1.65 3.25 7.50
C TYR A 215 0.53 4.07 6.87
N ILE A 216 0.88 5.06 6.05
CA ILE A 216 -0.09 5.90 5.33
C ILE A 216 -0.85 5.09 4.29
N VAL A 217 -0.16 4.24 3.51
CA VAL A 217 -0.79 3.34 2.54
C VAL A 217 -1.81 2.43 3.21
N ILE A 218 -1.46 1.81 4.34
CA ILE A 218 -2.37 0.95 5.11
C ILE A 218 -3.55 1.75 5.67
N ALA A 219 -3.31 2.95 6.19
CA ALA A 219 -4.37 3.82 6.71
C ALA A 219 -5.37 4.22 5.62
N LEU A 220 -4.88 4.61 4.43
CA LEU A 220 -5.73 4.98 3.30
C LEU A 220 -6.55 3.79 2.76
N LEU A 221 -5.91 2.64 2.55
CA LEU A 221 -6.60 1.43 2.11
C LEU A 221 -7.58 0.93 3.17
N GLY A 222 -7.19 0.98 4.45
CA GLY A 222 -8.06 0.65 5.57
C GLY A 222 -9.28 1.56 5.64
N ALA A 223 -9.10 2.87 5.56
CA ALA A 223 -10.18 3.84 5.55
C ALA A 223 -11.13 3.62 4.35
N PHE A 224 -10.58 3.37 3.16
CA PHE A 224 -11.39 3.01 1.99
C PHE A 224 -12.22 1.75 2.25
N LEU A 225 -11.61 0.67 2.73
CA LEU A 225 -12.31 -0.58 3.01
C LEU A 225 -13.37 -0.40 4.11
N ILE A 226 -13.09 0.36 5.16
CA ILE A 226 -14.07 0.69 6.21
C ILE A 226 -15.34 1.32 5.60
N THR A 227 -15.18 2.23 4.64
CA THR A 227 -16.37 2.84 3.98
C THR A 227 -17.20 1.80 3.21
N GLN A 228 -16.57 0.75 2.68
CA GLN A 228 -17.26 -0.31 1.95
C GLN A 228 -18.01 -1.28 2.89
N VAL A 229 -17.44 -1.57 4.06
CA VAL A 229 -17.90 -2.61 4.97
C VAL A 229 -18.47 -2.07 6.29
N TRP A 230 -18.78 -0.78 6.36
CA TRP A 230 -19.24 -0.13 7.59
C TRP A 230 -20.40 -0.84 8.29
N LYS A 231 -21.37 -1.34 7.51
CA LYS A 231 -22.51 -2.09 8.05
C LYS A 231 -22.07 -3.40 8.72
N GLU A 232 -21.14 -4.13 8.07
CA GLU A 232 -20.62 -5.39 8.62
C GLU A 232 -19.83 -5.17 9.90
N LEU A 233 -19.00 -4.11 9.95
CA LEU A 233 -18.23 -3.75 11.14
C LEU A 233 -19.16 -3.36 12.29
N ARG A 234 -20.19 -2.58 12.01
CA ARG A 234 -21.21 -2.21 13.00
C ARG A 234 -21.93 -3.45 13.52
N ASP A 235 -22.38 -4.34 12.63
CA ASP A 235 -23.11 -5.55 13.02
C ASP A 235 -22.22 -6.52 13.80
N TRP A 236 -20.92 -6.57 13.53
CA TRP A 236 -19.92 -7.27 14.33
C TRP A 236 -19.78 -6.64 15.73
N LEU A 237 -19.65 -5.32 15.85
CA LEU A 237 -19.56 -4.60 17.13
C LEU A 237 -20.75 -4.87 18.04
N TYR A 238 -21.94 -5.04 17.46
CA TYR A 238 -23.16 -5.39 18.22
C TYR A 238 -23.36 -6.91 18.36
N ALA A 239 -22.33 -7.71 18.14
CA ALA A 239 -22.35 -9.18 18.22
C ALA A 239 -23.44 -9.85 17.35
N ARG A 240 -23.86 -9.21 16.25
CA ARG A 240 -24.86 -9.72 15.30
C ARG A 240 -24.23 -10.51 14.17
N ARG A 241 -22.91 -10.46 14.01
CA ARG A 241 -22.14 -11.10 12.96
C ARG A 241 -20.79 -11.59 13.49
N ALA A 242 -20.37 -12.79 13.11
CA ALA A 242 -19.06 -13.31 13.45
C ALA A 242 -17.98 -12.80 12.47
N LEU A 243 -16.72 -12.71 12.92
CA LEU A 243 -15.59 -12.36 12.05
C LEU A 243 -15.42 -13.35 10.88
N SER A 244 -15.73 -14.61 11.10
CA SER A 244 -15.65 -15.67 10.07
C SER A 244 -16.65 -15.51 8.93
N GLU A 245 -17.67 -14.68 9.09
CA GLU A 245 -18.72 -14.39 8.10
C GLU A 245 -18.46 -13.11 7.30
N PHE A 246 -17.31 -12.51 7.46
CA PHE A 246 -16.95 -11.27 6.79
C PHE A 246 -16.85 -11.44 5.27
N SER A 247 -17.27 -10.40 4.55
CA SER A 247 -17.09 -10.29 3.10
C SER A 247 -15.60 -10.30 2.72
N PRO A 248 -15.26 -10.51 1.44
CA PRO A 248 -13.87 -10.38 1.00
C PRO A 248 -13.24 -9.04 1.32
N GLU A 249 -14.00 -7.94 1.20
CA GLU A 249 -13.55 -6.59 1.54
C GLU A 249 -13.23 -6.48 3.03
N ALA A 250 -14.13 -6.94 3.90
CA ALA A 250 -13.92 -6.96 5.33
C ALA A 250 -12.78 -7.91 5.73
N SER A 251 -12.67 -9.06 5.06
CA SER A 251 -11.57 -10.02 5.26
C SER A 251 -10.20 -9.41 4.90
N PHE A 252 -10.10 -8.64 3.83
CA PHE A 252 -8.87 -7.95 3.46
C PHE A 252 -8.53 -6.83 4.47
N LEU A 253 -9.54 -6.13 4.97
CA LEU A 253 -9.38 -5.15 6.05
C LEU A 253 -8.83 -5.79 7.32
N VAL A 254 -9.37 -6.95 7.72
CA VAL A 254 -8.86 -7.71 8.89
C VAL A 254 -7.41 -8.12 8.69
N LEU A 255 -7.04 -8.58 7.48
CA LEU A 255 -5.65 -8.90 7.14
C LEU A 255 -4.74 -7.68 7.33
N LEU A 256 -5.08 -6.54 6.72
CA LEU A 256 -4.29 -5.31 6.84
C LEU A 256 -4.16 -4.87 8.31
N ALA A 257 -5.27 -4.84 9.03
CA ALA A 257 -5.30 -4.42 10.43
C ALA A 257 -4.45 -5.34 11.31
N THR A 258 -4.64 -6.65 11.22
CA THR A 258 -3.92 -7.62 12.06
C THR A 258 -2.42 -7.64 11.79
N LEU A 259 -1.99 -7.57 10.53
CA LEU A 259 -0.55 -7.58 10.21
C LEU A 259 0.14 -6.26 10.60
N SER A 260 -0.57 -5.13 10.53
CA SER A 260 0.00 -3.81 10.86
C SER A 260 -0.07 -3.48 12.34
N LEU A 261 -1.02 -4.04 13.10
CA LEU A 261 -1.28 -3.71 14.48
C LEU A 261 -0.03 -3.80 15.39
N PRO A 262 0.80 -4.86 15.32
CA PRO A 262 2.01 -4.93 16.15
C PRO A 262 2.99 -3.77 15.89
N LEU A 263 3.10 -3.32 14.64
CA LEU A 263 3.98 -2.21 14.25
C LEU A 263 3.40 -0.84 14.63
N LEU A 264 2.07 -0.73 14.74
CA LEU A 264 1.38 0.47 15.20
C LEU A 264 1.51 0.68 16.72
N SER A 265 2.07 -0.28 17.47
CA SER A 265 2.27 -0.17 18.92
C SER A 265 3.11 1.06 19.31
N ALA A 266 4.12 1.41 18.49
CA ALA A 266 4.93 2.60 18.69
C ALA A 266 4.13 3.92 18.58
N GLY A 267 2.95 3.91 17.94
CA GLY A 267 2.06 5.06 17.86
C GLY A 267 1.60 5.58 19.22
N VAL A 268 1.65 4.76 20.27
CA VAL A 268 1.36 5.19 21.65
C VAL A 268 2.35 6.25 22.16
N ALA A 269 3.54 6.35 21.55
CA ALA A 269 4.51 7.38 21.88
C ALA A 269 3.97 8.82 21.68
N ILE A 270 2.93 9.03 20.86
CA ILE A 270 2.24 10.33 20.73
C ILE A 270 1.73 10.81 22.11
N PHE A 271 1.41 9.87 23.00
CA PHE A 271 0.89 10.18 24.35
C PHE A 271 1.97 10.18 25.42
N GLN A 272 3.27 10.10 25.08
CA GLN A 272 4.37 10.00 26.04
C GLN A 272 4.40 11.14 27.07
N GLY A 273 4.03 12.37 26.66
CA GLY A 273 3.92 13.51 27.57
C GLY A 273 2.84 13.36 28.63
N VAL A 274 1.74 12.67 28.32
CA VAL A 274 0.65 12.37 29.29
C VAL A 274 1.03 11.20 30.20
N ILE A 275 1.73 10.20 29.64
CA ILE A 275 2.16 9.00 30.36
C ILE A 275 3.32 9.32 31.32
N GLY A 276 4.08 10.37 31.04
CA GLY A 276 5.21 10.82 31.88
C GLY A 276 6.49 9.95 31.70
N VAL A 277 6.60 9.20 30.60
CA VAL A 277 7.79 8.40 30.26
C VAL A 277 8.17 8.59 28.81
N VAL A 278 9.46 8.47 28.48
CA VAL A 278 9.96 8.55 27.11
C VAL A 278 9.73 7.23 26.41
N LEU A 279 8.83 7.20 25.45
CA LEU A 279 8.52 6.06 24.59
C LEU A 279 9.21 6.18 23.21
N ALA A 280 9.43 7.41 22.74
CA ALA A 280 10.23 7.72 21.56
C ALA A 280 11.13 8.91 21.91
N ALA A 281 12.43 8.65 22.05
CA ALA A 281 13.42 9.68 22.38
C ALA A 281 13.56 10.65 21.23
N GLU A 282 13.70 11.95 21.54
CA GLU A 282 13.99 13.02 20.61
C GLU A 282 15.47 13.07 20.24
N ASP A 283 15.82 13.81 19.18
CA ASP A 283 17.19 14.10 18.84
C ASP A 283 17.88 14.86 19.99
N GLY A 284 19.13 14.48 20.27
CA GLY A 284 19.93 15.11 21.32
C GLY A 284 19.69 14.51 22.72
N THR A 285 18.86 13.50 22.89
CA THR A 285 18.79 12.75 24.14
C THR A 285 20.10 11.95 24.32
N PRO A 286 20.95 12.31 25.34
CA PRO A 286 22.26 11.71 25.47
C PRO A 286 22.22 10.18 25.62
N GLY A 287 22.96 9.46 24.76
CA GLY A 287 23.11 8.01 24.82
C GLY A 287 21.90 7.19 24.41
N VAL A 288 20.85 7.83 23.89
CA VAL A 288 19.63 7.15 23.43
C VAL A 288 19.37 7.42 21.94
N PRO A 289 19.26 6.37 21.11
CA PRO A 289 18.90 6.55 19.70
C PRO A 289 17.53 7.17 19.55
N THR A 290 17.36 8.11 18.61
CA THR A 290 16.08 8.76 18.31
C THR A 290 15.00 7.73 17.97
N GLY A 291 13.82 7.91 18.54
CA GLY A 291 12.69 7.00 18.38
C GLY A 291 12.71 5.77 19.31
N SER A 292 13.74 5.61 20.15
CA SER A 292 13.81 4.56 21.15
C SER A 292 13.08 4.91 22.44
N PRO A 293 12.53 3.92 23.16
CA PRO A 293 12.16 4.09 24.55
C PRO A 293 13.38 4.36 25.43
N ASN A 294 13.18 5.04 26.58
CA ASN A 294 14.22 5.26 27.57
C ASN A 294 13.73 4.88 28.99
N GLY A 295 14.63 4.36 29.81
CA GLY A 295 14.34 4.02 31.21
C GLY A 295 13.13 3.11 31.36
N ALA A 296 12.13 3.52 32.17
CA ALA A 296 10.89 2.79 32.37
C ALA A 296 10.05 2.64 31.09
N GLY A 297 10.27 3.49 30.09
CA GLY A 297 9.59 3.45 28.79
C GLY A 297 9.78 2.11 28.05
N TRP A 298 10.91 1.43 28.23
CA TRP A 298 11.15 0.11 27.64
C TRP A 298 10.14 -0.94 28.09
N ASN A 299 9.83 -1.01 29.39
CA ASN A 299 8.87 -1.99 29.90
C ASN A 299 7.46 -1.72 29.36
N ILE A 300 7.09 -0.44 29.23
CA ILE A 300 5.80 -0.03 28.68
C ILE A 300 5.74 -0.34 27.19
N ALA A 301 6.78 -0.01 26.44
CA ALA A 301 6.85 -0.27 25.00
C ALA A 301 6.75 -1.77 24.68
N ILE A 302 7.49 -2.60 25.40
CA ILE A 302 7.42 -4.06 25.28
C ILE A 302 6.02 -4.57 25.65
N GLY A 303 5.46 -4.11 26.78
CA GLY A 303 4.11 -4.51 27.20
C GLY A 303 3.04 -4.18 26.16
N ILE A 304 3.07 -2.97 25.59
CA ILE A 304 2.15 -2.54 24.53
C ILE A 304 2.35 -3.36 23.26
N SER A 305 3.61 -3.57 22.84
CA SER A 305 3.91 -4.37 21.64
C SER A 305 3.42 -5.80 21.77
N VAL A 306 3.62 -6.42 22.94
CA VAL A 306 3.08 -7.76 23.25
C VAL A 306 1.56 -7.77 23.26
N ALA A 307 0.91 -6.77 23.84
CA ALA A 307 -0.54 -6.66 23.87
C ALA A 307 -1.13 -6.49 22.46
N PHE A 308 -0.51 -5.68 21.62
CA PHE A 308 -0.94 -5.48 20.22
C PHE A 308 -0.70 -6.74 19.37
N LEU A 309 0.43 -7.43 19.57
CA LEU A 309 0.69 -8.71 18.93
C LEU A 309 -0.33 -9.78 19.38
N ALA A 310 -0.60 -9.90 20.67
CA ALA A 310 -1.60 -10.83 21.20
C ALA A 310 -3.00 -10.54 20.64
N THR A 311 -3.39 -9.25 20.55
CA THR A 311 -4.64 -8.84 19.93
C THR A 311 -4.69 -9.20 18.44
N SER A 312 -3.61 -8.94 17.71
CA SER A 312 -3.47 -9.34 16.30
C SER A 312 -3.67 -10.84 16.11
N LEU A 313 -2.96 -11.66 16.92
CA LEU A 313 -3.07 -13.11 16.89
C LEU A 313 -4.47 -13.59 17.25
N ALA A 314 -5.10 -13.01 18.27
CA ALA A 314 -6.46 -13.36 18.68
C ALA A 314 -7.48 -13.03 17.57
N VAL A 315 -7.48 -11.80 17.05
CA VAL A 315 -8.40 -11.38 15.99
C VAL A 315 -8.21 -12.24 14.74
N GLY A 316 -6.98 -12.45 14.32
CA GLY A 316 -6.68 -13.29 13.17
C GLY A 316 -7.09 -14.76 13.35
N TRP A 317 -6.94 -15.30 14.59
CA TRP A 317 -7.37 -16.65 14.93
C TRP A 317 -8.90 -16.80 14.85
N TYR A 318 -9.65 -15.86 15.41
CA TYR A 318 -11.11 -15.87 15.37
C TYR A 318 -11.67 -15.57 13.98
N TRP A 319 -10.94 -14.79 13.15
CA TRP A 319 -11.34 -14.54 11.76
C TRP A 319 -11.21 -15.82 10.90
N ASN A 320 -9.99 -16.30 10.70
CA ASN A 320 -9.69 -17.54 9.96
C ASN A 320 -8.28 -18.02 10.30
N ARG A 321 -8.17 -18.94 11.26
CA ARG A 321 -6.88 -19.37 11.80
C ARG A 321 -5.89 -19.89 10.75
N ARG A 322 -6.38 -20.68 9.76
CA ARG A 322 -5.49 -21.28 8.74
C ARG A 322 -4.94 -20.24 7.79
N VAL A 323 -5.80 -19.37 7.29
CA VAL A 323 -5.42 -18.30 6.38
C VAL A 323 -4.54 -17.28 7.09
N PHE A 324 -4.95 -16.88 8.30
CA PHE A 324 -4.20 -15.90 9.09
C PHE A 324 -2.80 -16.41 9.45
N LEU A 325 -2.66 -17.62 9.97
CA LEU A 325 -1.34 -18.16 10.32
C LEU A 325 -0.42 -18.25 9.10
N GLY A 326 -0.93 -18.64 7.93
CA GLY A 326 -0.16 -18.63 6.69
C GLY A 326 0.27 -17.22 6.27
N ALA A 327 -0.65 -16.26 6.31
CA ALA A 327 -0.37 -14.86 5.98
C ALA A 327 0.61 -14.22 6.98
N PHE A 328 0.40 -14.47 8.27
CA PHE A 328 1.29 -14.01 9.34
C PHE A 328 2.69 -14.62 9.21
N ALA A 329 2.79 -15.92 8.87
CA ALA A 329 4.08 -16.56 8.63
C ALA A 329 4.84 -15.95 7.45
N VAL A 330 4.13 -15.65 6.34
CA VAL A 330 4.73 -14.94 5.19
C VAL A 330 5.19 -13.54 5.60
N PHE A 331 4.33 -12.79 6.30
CA PHE A 331 4.68 -11.45 6.79
C PHE A 331 5.89 -11.51 7.72
N ALA A 332 5.85 -12.38 8.75
CA ALA A 332 6.91 -12.50 9.73
C ALA A 332 8.23 -12.96 9.09
N ALA A 333 8.18 -13.92 8.16
CA ALA A 333 9.39 -14.39 7.47
C ALA A 333 10.05 -13.24 6.69
N VAL A 334 9.30 -12.48 5.89
CA VAL A 334 9.85 -11.36 5.12
C VAL A 334 10.37 -10.26 6.05
N PHE A 335 9.60 -9.88 7.07
CA PHE A 335 9.96 -8.83 8.01
C PHE A 335 11.22 -9.20 8.81
N ILE A 336 11.24 -10.39 9.41
CA ILE A 336 12.36 -10.87 10.22
C ILE A 336 13.61 -11.04 9.36
N LEU A 337 13.53 -11.69 8.19
CA LEU A 337 14.68 -11.88 7.33
C LEU A 337 15.35 -10.56 6.93
N LEU A 338 14.55 -9.55 6.59
CA LEU A 338 15.07 -8.25 6.18
C LEU A 338 15.64 -7.46 7.36
N PHE A 339 14.88 -7.30 8.45
CA PHE A 339 15.33 -6.49 9.59
C PHE A 339 16.39 -7.17 10.44
N ALA A 340 16.35 -8.50 10.56
CA ALA A 340 17.42 -9.25 11.23
C ALA A 340 18.65 -9.48 10.34
N ASN A 341 18.66 -8.91 9.13
CA ASN A 341 19.78 -9.01 8.22
C ASN A 341 20.19 -10.47 7.96
N PHE A 342 19.18 -11.31 7.61
CA PHE A 342 19.28 -12.77 7.47
C PHE A 342 19.84 -13.48 8.70
N GLY A 343 19.64 -12.92 9.88
CA GLY A 343 20.03 -13.50 11.18
C GLY A 343 21.32 -12.92 11.77
N SER A 344 22.05 -12.06 11.06
CA SER A 344 23.28 -11.43 11.56
C SER A 344 23.00 -10.30 12.57
N ASN A 345 21.82 -9.67 12.52
CA ASN A 345 21.40 -8.59 13.43
C ASN A 345 19.98 -8.82 14.00
N PRO A 346 19.80 -9.67 15.04
CA PRO A 346 18.47 -9.89 15.65
C PRO A 346 17.85 -8.65 16.27
N VAL A 347 18.64 -7.67 16.71
CA VAL A 347 18.17 -6.40 17.31
C VAL A 347 17.40 -5.59 16.27
N GLY A 348 17.70 -5.72 14.99
CA GLY A 348 17.01 -5.08 13.89
C GLY A 348 15.50 -5.34 13.87
N ILE A 349 15.03 -6.49 14.38
CA ILE A 349 13.58 -6.78 14.48
C ILE A 349 12.90 -5.76 15.41
N GLY A 350 13.52 -5.47 16.55
CA GLY A 350 12.99 -4.48 17.52
C GLY A 350 13.03 -3.05 16.96
N THR A 351 14.14 -2.66 16.32
CA THR A 351 14.27 -1.34 15.68
C THR A 351 13.27 -1.17 14.55
N GLY A 352 13.06 -2.19 13.71
CA GLY A 352 12.04 -2.19 12.66
C GLY A 352 10.61 -2.14 13.20
N ALA A 353 10.33 -2.85 14.29
CA ALA A 353 8.99 -2.91 14.86
C ALA A 353 8.59 -1.64 15.63
N TRP A 354 9.52 -1.01 16.33
CA TRP A 354 9.26 0.15 17.19
C TRP A 354 9.85 1.45 16.63
N GLN A 355 11.18 1.48 16.40
CA GLN A 355 11.87 2.73 16.06
C GLN A 355 11.48 3.27 14.68
N SER A 356 11.09 2.41 13.72
CA SER A 356 10.61 2.89 12.42
C SER A 356 9.50 3.92 12.56
N LEU A 357 8.48 3.65 13.38
CA LEU A 357 7.41 4.63 13.65
C LEU A 357 7.81 5.62 14.75
N GLY A 358 8.49 5.14 15.80
CA GLY A 358 8.93 5.96 16.93
C GLY A 358 9.86 7.11 16.51
N TYR A 359 10.76 6.88 15.57
CA TYR A 359 11.62 7.92 14.99
C TYR A 359 10.79 9.04 14.36
N TRP A 360 9.79 8.71 13.55
CA TRP A 360 8.96 9.71 12.87
C TRP A 360 8.05 10.47 13.84
N ILE A 361 7.62 9.82 14.93
CA ILE A 361 6.90 10.52 16.00
C ILE A 361 7.83 11.49 16.73
N ALA A 362 9.05 11.07 17.06
CA ALA A 362 10.04 11.94 17.70
C ALA A 362 10.48 13.12 16.79
N GLN A 363 10.43 12.95 15.47
CA GLN A 363 10.78 13.95 14.48
C GLN A 363 9.58 14.77 13.98
N HIS A 364 8.41 14.62 14.59
CA HIS A 364 7.18 15.28 14.12
C HIS A 364 7.31 16.81 14.07
N ASP A 365 8.00 17.41 15.05
CA ASP A 365 8.18 18.86 15.15
C ASP A 365 9.35 19.39 14.30
N VAL A 366 10.13 18.50 13.66
CA VAL A 366 11.27 18.88 12.82
C VAL A 366 10.81 19.15 11.40
N ALA A 367 10.70 20.42 11.03
CA ALA A 367 10.37 20.80 9.66
C ALA A 367 11.49 20.42 8.68
N ARG A 368 11.15 19.69 7.64
CA ARG A 368 12.07 19.29 6.57
C ARG A 368 11.65 19.93 5.26
N GLY A 369 12.54 20.77 4.69
CA GLY A 369 12.38 21.35 3.36
C GLY A 369 11.49 22.57 3.24
N ASN A 370 10.83 23.02 4.29
CA ASN A 370 10.04 24.26 4.35
C ASN A 370 9.13 24.50 3.13
N GLN A 371 8.43 23.46 2.69
CA GLN A 371 7.57 23.52 1.51
C GLN A 371 6.19 24.07 1.86
N PRO A 372 5.57 24.92 1.01
CA PRO A 372 4.21 25.40 1.22
C PRO A 372 3.21 24.24 1.13
N TRP A 373 2.07 24.33 1.84
CA TRP A 373 1.05 23.25 1.90
C TRP A 373 0.53 22.77 0.54
N TYR A 374 0.56 23.63 -0.49
CA TYR A 374 0.13 23.31 -1.85
C TYR A 374 1.25 22.73 -2.74
N TYR A 375 2.46 22.55 -2.22
CA TYR A 375 3.64 22.13 -2.98
C TYR A 375 3.38 20.88 -3.82
N TYR A 376 2.85 19.83 -3.22
CA TYR A 376 2.60 18.59 -3.92
C TYR A 376 1.53 18.70 -5.01
N PHE A 377 0.54 19.57 -4.86
CA PHE A 377 -0.44 19.86 -5.92
C PHE A 377 0.23 20.50 -7.13
N THR A 378 1.08 21.49 -6.89
CA THR A 378 1.80 22.17 -7.96
C THR A 378 2.78 21.24 -8.66
N VAL A 379 3.58 20.49 -7.90
CA VAL A 379 4.58 19.57 -8.44
C VAL A 379 3.89 18.44 -9.23
N SER A 380 2.85 17.81 -8.67
CA SER A 380 2.13 16.73 -9.34
C SER A 380 1.42 17.21 -10.61
N SER A 381 0.83 18.40 -10.62
CA SER A 381 0.16 18.93 -11.80
C SER A 381 1.12 19.33 -12.93
N ILE A 382 2.37 19.67 -12.62
CA ILE A 382 3.40 20.03 -13.61
C ILE A 382 4.11 18.78 -14.14
N TYR A 383 4.63 17.94 -13.24
CA TYR A 383 5.46 16.79 -13.63
C TYR A 383 4.62 15.59 -14.10
N GLU A 384 3.42 15.42 -13.55
CA GLU A 384 2.49 14.34 -13.88
C GLU A 384 1.18 14.86 -14.49
N PHE A 385 1.30 15.88 -15.36
CA PHE A 385 0.15 16.56 -15.95
C PHE A 385 -0.88 15.60 -16.55
N LEU A 386 -0.44 14.64 -17.37
CA LEU A 386 -1.37 13.72 -18.06
C LEU A 386 -2.05 12.74 -17.10
N PRO A 387 -1.34 11.99 -16.25
CA PRO A 387 -1.96 11.15 -15.23
C PRO A 387 -2.87 11.95 -14.29
N PHE A 388 -2.47 13.14 -13.88
CA PHE A 388 -3.25 14.00 -12.99
C PHE A 388 -4.57 14.46 -13.65
N ALA A 389 -4.51 14.94 -14.90
CA ALA A 389 -5.70 15.37 -15.66
C ALA A 389 -6.66 14.20 -15.90
N VAL A 390 -6.14 13.03 -16.31
CA VAL A 390 -6.96 11.83 -16.55
C VAL A 390 -7.60 11.34 -15.25
N ALA A 391 -6.86 11.29 -14.14
CA ALA A 391 -7.37 10.87 -12.85
C ALA A 391 -8.48 11.82 -12.34
N THR A 392 -8.26 13.13 -12.46
CA THR A 392 -9.23 14.14 -12.06
C THR A 392 -10.50 14.06 -12.93
N GLY A 393 -10.34 13.97 -14.25
CA GLY A 393 -11.47 13.81 -15.18
C GLY A 393 -12.26 12.52 -14.94
N ALA A 394 -11.58 11.41 -14.70
CA ALA A 394 -12.22 10.14 -14.35
C ALA A 394 -12.94 10.21 -13.01
N ALA A 395 -12.33 10.82 -11.98
CA ALA A 395 -12.97 11.01 -10.68
C ALA A 395 -14.27 11.84 -10.80
N MET A 396 -14.22 12.94 -11.55
CA MET A 396 -15.41 13.75 -11.84
C MET A 396 -16.49 12.94 -12.57
N TYR A 397 -16.14 12.29 -13.68
CA TYR A 397 -17.08 11.50 -14.47
C TYR A 397 -17.77 10.41 -13.64
N TYR A 398 -16.99 9.60 -12.92
CA TYR A 398 -17.55 8.52 -12.11
C TYR A 398 -18.24 9.02 -10.85
N GLY A 399 -17.80 10.13 -10.28
CA GLY A 399 -18.46 10.79 -9.17
C GLY A 399 -19.89 11.21 -9.53
N PHE A 400 -20.09 11.83 -10.70
CA PHE A 400 -21.42 12.19 -11.19
C PHE A 400 -22.28 10.98 -11.57
N LYS A 401 -21.68 9.93 -12.13
CA LYS A 401 -22.40 8.76 -12.64
C LYS A 401 -22.74 7.72 -11.57
N SER A 402 -21.83 7.48 -10.63
CA SER A 402 -21.89 6.33 -9.71
C SER A 402 -22.15 6.71 -8.24
N GLY A 403 -22.29 8.01 -7.96
CA GLY A 403 -22.50 8.52 -6.61
C GLY A 403 -21.20 8.73 -5.81
N ILE A 404 -21.34 8.79 -4.50
CA ILE A 404 -20.33 9.34 -3.57
C ILE A 404 -19.02 8.55 -3.42
N ARG A 405 -18.99 7.25 -3.76
CA ARG A 405 -17.85 6.36 -3.47
C ARG A 405 -16.50 6.78 -4.09
N PRO A 406 -16.42 7.15 -5.39
CA PRO A 406 -15.17 7.65 -5.96
C PRO A 406 -14.71 8.96 -5.32
N TRP A 407 -15.64 9.81 -4.90
CA TRP A 407 -15.35 11.06 -4.21
C TRP A 407 -14.75 10.84 -2.82
N ILE A 408 -15.20 9.80 -2.09
CA ILE A 408 -14.61 9.44 -0.80
C ILE A 408 -13.15 9.05 -0.97
N PHE A 409 -12.83 8.21 -1.96
CA PHE A 409 -11.44 7.82 -2.23
C PHE A 409 -10.57 9.02 -2.64
N PHE A 410 -11.09 9.88 -3.53
CA PHE A 410 -10.41 11.10 -3.93
C PHE A 410 -10.21 12.05 -2.73
N ALA A 411 -11.24 12.25 -1.91
CA ALA A 411 -11.17 13.08 -0.72
C ALA A 411 -10.16 12.54 0.31
N LEU A 412 -10.05 11.21 0.46
CA LEU A 412 -9.04 10.57 1.33
C LEU A 412 -7.62 10.82 0.82
N ILE A 413 -7.37 10.71 -0.50
CA ILE A 413 -6.06 11.01 -1.09
C ILE A 413 -5.71 12.49 -0.91
N VAL A 414 -6.65 13.39 -1.23
CA VAL A 414 -6.45 14.84 -1.05
C VAL A 414 -6.26 15.18 0.42
N GLY A 415 -7.07 14.59 1.31
CA GLY A 415 -6.95 14.76 2.75
C GLY A 415 -5.59 14.28 3.27
N ALA A 416 -5.10 13.13 2.81
CA ALA A 416 -3.77 12.64 3.16
C ALA A 416 -2.66 13.58 2.66
N MET A 417 -2.77 14.07 1.41
CA MET A 417 -1.84 15.06 0.88
C MET A 417 -1.82 16.36 1.71
N LEU A 418 -3.00 16.83 2.13
CA LEU A 418 -3.14 18.02 2.98
C LEU A 418 -2.57 17.79 4.38
N VAL A 419 -2.81 16.64 4.99
CA VAL A 419 -2.25 16.28 6.31
C VAL A 419 -0.74 16.19 6.22
N LEU A 420 -0.18 15.53 5.19
CA LEU A 420 1.26 15.42 4.97
C LEU A 420 1.93 16.78 4.67
N SER A 421 1.18 17.73 4.13
CA SER A 421 1.68 19.09 3.85
C SER A 421 1.47 20.07 5.03
N ASN A 422 0.68 19.69 6.04
CA ASN A 422 0.31 20.61 7.14
C ASN A 422 1.42 20.84 8.16
N ASP A 423 2.46 19.98 8.21
CA ASP A 423 3.65 20.19 9.05
C ASP A 423 4.39 21.49 8.66
N SER A 424 4.15 22.00 7.43
CA SER A 424 4.66 23.29 7.00
C SER A 424 3.92 24.49 7.62
N LEU A 425 2.69 24.34 8.10
CA LEU A 425 1.92 25.45 8.70
C LEU A 425 2.34 25.78 10.12
N SER A 426 2.71 24.78 10.92
CA SER A 426 3.24 25.00 12.27
C SER A 426 4.62 25.67 12.22
N PHE A 427 5.42 25.35 11.22
CA PHE A 427 6.74 25.92 11.03
C PHE A 427 6.71 27.38 10.55
N GLN A 428 5.80 27.77 9.65
CA GLN A 428 5.63 29.18 9.29
C GLN A 428 5.32 30.06 10.50
N LYS A 429 4.54 29.54 11.47
CA LYS A 429 4.31 30.25 12.73
C LYS A 429 5.58 30.37 13.57
N GLY A 430 6.42 29.32 13.62
CA GLY A 430 7.70 29.32 14.35
C GLY A 430 8.73 30.28 13.75
N ILE A 431 8.85 30.38 12.42
CA ILE A 431 9.74 31.34 11.76
C ILE A 431 9.30 32.78 12.00
N ILE A 432 8.00 33.06 11.93
CA ILE A 432 7.47 34.39 12.20
C ILE A 432 7.77 34.81 13.64
N GLN A 433 7.61 33.92 14.61
CA GLN A 433 7.93 34.17 16.01
C GLN A 433 9.45 34.27 16.27
N GLY A 434 10.28 33.45 15.60
CA GLY A 434 11.73 33.52 15.69
C GLY A 434 12.29 34.81 15.07
N ALA A 435 11.79 35.21 13.90
CA ALA A 435 12.19 36.46 13.27
C ALA A 435 11.80 37.73 14.07
N GLU A 436 10.70 37.68 14.85
CA GLU A 436 10.33 38.74 15.77
C GLU A 436 11.27 38.84 16.99
N GLN A 437 11.86 37.71 17.44
CA GLN A 437 12.81 37.69 18.55
C GLN A 437 14.22 38.13 18.17
N ASP A 438 14.64 37.98 16.91
CA ASP A 438 15.96 38.41 16.42
C ASP A 438 15.98 39.88 16.02
N PHE A 439 14.85 40.58 16.03
CA PHE A 439 14.73 42.02 15.74
C PHE A 439 14.38 42.88 16.97
N LEU A 440 14.32 42.33 18.18
CA LEU A 440 14.18 43.01 19.45
C LEU A 440 15.45 42.82 20.31
#